data_8e552b9d1439bfed3c01bdd6b1c35d8e
#
_entry.id   8e552b9d1439bfed3c01bdd6b1c35d8e
#
_cell.length_a   1.000
_cell.length_b   1.000
_cell.length_c   1.000
_cell.angle_alpha   90.00
_cell.angle_beta   90.00
_cell.angle_gamma   90.00
#
_symmetry.space_group_name_H-M   'P 1'
#
loop_
_entity.id
_entity.type
_entity.pdbx_description
1 polymer ?
#
loop_
_entity_poly.entity_id
_entity_poly.type
_entity_poly.pdbx_seq_one_letter_code
_entity_poly.pdbx_strand_id
1 'polypeptide(L)'
;MKALRNLSSLLLAVVLGSGIVYAQPPVRTDIRERVRASRMLAAGLDRTYDTTVKALTPAPKGYKATYIAHYGRHGSRYAYTAKTYTIPLSMLREGSAAGNLTEYGQKLLGQLEAFWKEGQYKVGDLTPAGWNQHAWIARTMVASFPDAFKAGSRVDASSSLSVRSIMSMSSFCASIAREAPKASVYAHTGTLDIQATRPNMGKNPFAYTGPKLEFPYPENSEAFFLRKFPQYPEVLGRLFKDPSVCLGGRSAYDVFFYLYMLVAGMNSIPPEERLDLDPLLTDEEFAILWETDNYERFREYYPYCTTCSSIVDDMAAKADARLASGSAGADLRFGHDHVLMSLLMIMDINGAGVIPASAEDLVYHFSTTDSPMATNLQLVFYTPKCRKRGGEPLVKLLLNGEEARFGDLPTVQGPYYNWVDVRAYLRARTDLFVNR
;
A
#
# COMPACT_ATOMS: atom_id res chain seq x y z
N MET A 1 33.45 28.72 -0.20
CA MET A 1 32.09 29.28 -0.48
C MET A 1 32.03 29.69 -1.93
N LYS A 2 31.02 29.32 -2.71
CA LYS A 2 30.84 29.38 -4.16
C LYS A 2 31.54 28.28 -4.94
N ALA A 3 30.88 27.10 -5.04
CA ALA A 3 31.02 26.13 -6.14
C ALA A 3 30.06 24.93 -5.94
N LEU A 4 28.78 25.17 -5.91
CA LEU A 4 27.73 24.10 -5.97
C LEU A 4 26.39 24.68 -6.45
N ARG A 5 26.48 25.45 -7.52
CA ARG A 5 25.34 25.92 -8.31
C ARG A 5 25.80 25.88 -9.76
N ASN A 6 25.41 24.84 -10.50
CA ASN A 6 25.35 24.72 -11.96
C ASN A 6 25.72 23.29 -12.39
N LEU A 7 24.79 22.37 -12.24
CA LEU A 7 24.81 21.10 -12.98
C LEU A 7 23.37 20.70 -13.37
N SER A 8 22.59 21.69 -13.81
CA SER A 8 21.24 21.48 -14.34
C SER A 8 21.05 22.15 -15.70
N SER A 9 22.04 22.11 -16.56
CA SER A 9 21.87 22.61 -17.93
C SER A 9 23.07 22.18 -18.75
N LEU A 10 23.00 21.03 -19.39
CA LEU A 10 23.61 20.74 -20.70
C LEU A 10 23.50 19.23 -20.99
N LEU A 11 22.40 18.84 -21.63
CA LEU A 11 22.37 17.75 -22.60
C LEU A 11 21.16 17.97 -23.50
N LEU A 12 21.24 19.04 -24.28
CA LEU A 12 20.40 19.22 -25.46
C LEU A 12 21.17 18.60 -26.64
N ALA A 13 21.04 17.28 -26.82
CA ALA A 13 21.42 16.62 -28.06
C ALA A 13 20.15 16.46 -28.90
N VAL A 14 20.01 17.32 -29.91
CA VAL A 14 19.01 17.22 -30.95
C VAL A 14 19.27 15.93 -31.73
N VAL A 15 18.44 14.90 -31.55
CA VAL A 15 18.26 13.81 -32.51
C VAL A 15 16.86 13.95 -33.07
N LEU A 16 16.77 14.49 -34.28
CA LEU A 16 15.59 14.41 -35.11
C LEU A 16 15.37 12.94 -35.55
N GLY A 17 14.44 12.28 -34.90
CA GLY A 17 14.01 10.93 -35.27
C GLY A 17 12.85 10.50 -34.35
N SER A 18 11.61 10.50 -34.87
CA SER A 18 10.35 9.97 -34.30
C SER A 18 10.21 10.14 -32.77
N GLY A 19 9.74 11.33 -32.37
CA GLY A 19 9.59 11.69 -30.97
C GLY A 19 8.56 10.83 -30.25
N ILE A 20 9.04 9.92 -29.42
CA ILE A 20 8.25 9.42 -28.27
C ILE A 20 8.39 10.50 -27.21
N VAL A 21 7.37 11.32 -27.04
CA VAL A 21 7.26 12.24 -25.92
C VAL A 21 7.08 11.40 -24.67
N TYR A 22 8.11 11.27 -23.87
CA TYR A 22 8.01 10.70 -22.54
C TYR A 22 7.22 11.67 -21.66
N ALA A 23 5.93 11.38 -21.45
CA ALA A 23 5.15 12.10 -20.49
C ALA A 23 5.75 11.83 -19.09
N GLN A 24 6.13 12.88 -18.38
CA GLN A 24 6.43 12.77 -16.95
C GLN A 24 5.24 12.07 -16.27
N PRO A 25 5.46 11.27 -15.19
CA PRO A 25 4.36 10.69 -14.45
C PRO A 25 3.41 11.82 -14.07
N PRO A 26 2.10 11.67 -14.30
CA PRO A 26 1.16 12.73 -14.00
C PRO A 26 1.24 13.02 -12.50
N VAL A 27 1.67 14.22 -12.15
CA VAL A 27 1.43 14.76 -10.81
C VAL A 27 -0.08 14.64 -10.60
N ARG A 28 -0.53 14.00 -9.52
CA ARG A 28 -1.95 13.74 -9.26
C ARG A 28 -2.65 15.00 -8.77
N THR A 29 -2.61 16.07 -9.57
CA THR A 29 -3.14 17.39 -9.21
C THR A 29 -4.63 17.35 -8.85
N ASP A 30 -5.36 16.31 -9.27
CA ASP A 30 -6.77 16.10 -9.03
C ASP A 30 -7.10 15.23 -7.78
N ILE A 31 -6.09 14.75 -7.04
CA ILE A 31 -6.32 13.73 -5.97
C ILE A 31 -7.26 14.24 -4.88
N ARG A 32 -7.15 15.50 -4.47
CA ARG A 32 -8.03 16.08 -3.45
C ARG A 32 -9.49 16.11 -3.92
N GLU A 33 -9.74 16.51 -5.17
CA GLU A 33 -11.09 16.55 -5.75
C GLU A 33 -11.66 15.13 -5.85
N ARG A 34 -10.89 14.18 -6.31
CA ARG A 34 -11.29 12.77 -6.40
C ARG A 34 -11.62 12.17 -5.04
N VAL A 35 -10.85 12.48 -4.02
CA VAL A 35 -11.10 11.99 -2.66
C VAL A 35 -12.36 12.62 -2.09
N ARG A 36 -12.58 13.92 -2.27
CA ARG A 36 -13.85 14.61 -1.90
C ARG A 36 -15.06 14.04 -2.59
N ALA A 37 -14.91 13.64 -3.85
CA ALA A 37 -15.99 13.05 -4.65
C ALA A 37 -16.24 11.56 -4.35
N SER A 38 -15.42 10.91 -3.52
CA SER A 38 -15.52 9.47 -3.28
C SER A 38 -15.18 9.10 -1.85
N ARG A 39 -16.22 8.84 -1.05
CA ARG A 39 -16.05 8.32 0.33
C ARG A 39 -15.21 7.04 0.38
N MET A 40 -15.28 6.20 -0.67
CA MET A 40 -14.41 5.02 -0.79
C MET A 40 -12.93 5.38 -0.94
N LEU A 41 -12.59 6.42 -1.72
CA LEU A 41 -11.19 6.89 -1.83
C LEU A 41 -10.73 7.55 -0.52
N ALA A 42 -11.60 8.31 0.14
CA ALA A 42 -11.32 8.92 1.43
C ALA A 42 -11.04 7.89 2.55
N ALA A 43 -11.41 6.63 2.39
CA ALA A 43 -11.02 5.56 3.31
C ALA A 43 -9.53 5.17 3.23
N GLY A 44 -8.77 5.72 2.27
CA GLY A 44 -7.32 5.57 2.18
C GLY A 44 -6.84 4.12 2.25
N LEU A 45 -6.03 3.80 3.26
CA LEU A 45 -5.51 2.44 3.50
C LEU A 45 -6.61 1.40 3.81
N ASP A 46 -7.75 1.80 4.35
CA ASP A 46 -8.84 0.89 4.69
C ASP A 46 -9.88 0.73 3.56
N ARG A 47 -9.61 1.33 2.39
CA ARG A 47 -10.37 1.10 1.16
C ARG A 47 -10.28 -0.36 0.73
N THR A 48 -11.39 -0.93 0.27
CA THR A 48 -11.40 -2.29 -0.29
C THR A 48 -10.69 -2.34 -1.64
N TYR A 49 -10.17 -3.52 -1.99
CA TYR A 49 -9.54 -3.78 -3.29
C TYR A 49 -10.57 -3.72 -4.42
N ASP A 50 -10.21 -3.04 -5.51
CA ASP A 50 -11.03 -3.05 -6.73
C ASP A 50 -10.82 -4.36 -7.51
N THR A 51 -11.85 -5.17 -7.60
CA THR A 51 -11.83 -6.46 -8.31
C THR A 51 -12.22 -6.34 -9.79
N THR A 52 -12.21 -5.14 -10.36
CA THR A 52 -12.40 -4.94 -11.80
C THR A 52 -11.16 -5.42 -12.56
N VAL A 53 -11.35 -6.25 -13.59
CA VAL A 53 -10.25 -6.68 -14.46
C VAL A 53 -9.78 -5.49 -15.30
N LYS A 54 -8.49 -5.20 -15.22
CA LYS A 54 -7.85 -4.12 -15.99
C LYS A 54 -7.28 -4.67 -17.28
N ALA A 55 -7.44 -3.93 -18.37
CA ALA A 55 -6.79 -4.27 -19.65
C ALA A 55 -5.28 -4.02 -19.56
N LEU A 56 -4.50 -5.03 -19.92
CA LEU A 56 -3.04 -4.94 -19.95
C LEU A 56 -2.54 -4.92 -21.39
N THR A 57 -1.49 -4.14 -21.65
CA THR A 57 -0.79 -4.17 -22.94
C THR A 57 -0.27 -5.58 -23.23
N PRO A 58 -0.57 -6.17 -24.40
CA PRO A 58 -0.12 -7.51 -24.76
C PRO A 58 1.40 -7.64 -24.73
N ALA A 59 1.89 -8.87 -24.49
CA ALA A 59 3.34 -9.18 -24.53
C ALA A 59 3.95 -8.75 -25.87
N PRO A 60 5.18 -8.20 -25.89
CA PRO A 60 5.87 -7.86 -27.12
C PRO A 60 6.00 -9.08 -28.04
N LYS A 61 5.98 -8.83 -29.35
CA LYS A 61 6.09 -9.92 -30.32
C LYS A 61 7.37 -10.75 -30.11
N GLY A 62 7.20 -12.05 -29.95
CA GLY A 62 8.31 -12.97 -29.69
C GLY A 62 8.67 -13.16 -28.22
N TYR A 63 7.99 -12.49 -27.29
CA TYR A 63 8.17 -12.63 -25.83
C TYR A 63 6.98 -13.34 -25.18
N LYS A 64 7.21 -13.85 -23.97
CA LYS A 64 6.19 -14.42 -23.07
C LYS A 64 6.55 -14.12 -21.62
N ALA A 65 5.54 -13.94 -20.78
CA ALA A 65 5.74 -13.79 -19.35
C ALA A 65 6.15 -15.12 -18.71
N THR A 66 7.31 -15.18 -18.08
CA THR A 66 7.83 -16.44 -17.51
C THR A 66 8.04 -16.40 -16.00
N TYR A 67 8.17 -15.21 -15.43
CA TYR A 67 8.43 -15.06 -14.00
C TYR A 67 7.74 -13.82 -13.45
N ILE A 68 7.31 -13.88 -12.18
CA ILE A 68 6.68 -12.77 -11.48
C ILE A 68 7.34 -12.62 -10.09
N ALA A 69 7.89 -11.44 -9.81
CA ALA A 69 8.26 -11.03 -8.47
C ALA A 69 7.11 -10.17 -7.88
N HIS A 70 6.58 -10.58 -6.73
CA HIS A 70 5.39 -9.98 -6.15
C HIS A 70 5.64 -9.56 -4.71
N TYR A 71 5.03 -8.43 -4.31
CA TYR A 71 4.81 -8.06 -2.92
C TYR A 71 3.35 -7.66 -2.73
N GLY A 72 2.63 -8.30 -1.80
CA GLY A 72 1.23 -8.03 -1.49
C GLY A 72 1.01 -7.64 -0.03
N ARG A 73 0.14 -6.68 0.18
CA ARG A 73 -0.45 -6.35 1.48
C ARG A 73 -1.51 -7.39 1.83
N HIS A 74 -1.72 -7.70 3.11
CA HIS A 74 -2.86 -8.52 3.56
C HIS A 74 -4.21 -7.92 3.08
N GLY A 75 -5.24 -8.75 2.98
CA GLY A 75 -6.59 -8.35 2.59
C GLY A 75 -7.37 -7.58 3.65
N SER A 76 -8.62 -7.28 3.35
CA SER A 76 -9.57 -6.64 4.27
C SER A 76 -9.62 -7.37 5.61
N ARG A 77 -9.66 -6.59 6.70
CA ARG A 77 -9.54 -7.07 8.09
C ARG A 77 -10.37 -6.23 9.05
N TYR A 78 -10.63 -6.77 10.23
CA TYR A 78 -11.02 -5.97 11.38
C TYR A 78 -9.87 -5.00 11.76
N ALA A 79 -10.18 -3.92 12.49
CA ALA A 79 -9.14 -2.95 12.85
C ALA A 79 -7.92 -3.63 13.48
N TYR A 80 -6.72 -3.18 13.12
CA TYR A 80 -5.47 -3.80 13.59
C TYR A 80 -5.15 -3.51 15.06
N THR A 81 -5.86 -2.57 15.67
CA THR A 81 -5.73 -2.19 17.07
C THR A 81 -7.10 -2.05 17.73
N ALA A 82 -7.22 -2.53 18.94
CA ALA A 82 -8.41 -2.37 19.75
C ALA A 82 -8.79 -0.89 20.00
N LYS A 83 -7.80 0.02 19.99
CA LYS A 83 -8.02 1.46 20.20
C LYS A 83 -9.00 2.07 19.21
N THR A 84 -9.07 1.56 17.99
CA THR A 84 -10.06 2.00 16.97
C THR A 84 -11.50 1.89 17.47
N TYR A 85 -11.77 0.91 18.31
CA TYR A 85 -13.09 0.70 18.92
C TYR A 85 -13.18 1.25 20.33
N THR A 86 -12.14 1.03 21.16
CA THR A 86 -12.19 1.32 22.59
C THR A 86 -12.07 2.81 22.93
N ILE A 87 -11.39 3.62 22.09
CA ILE A 87 -11.32 5.07 22.31
C ILE A 87 -12.71 5.72 22.12
N PRO A 88 -13.40 5.55 20.96
CA PRO A 88 -14.76 6.05 20.81
C PRO A 88 -15.73 5.47 21.85
N LEU A 89 -15.64 4.18 22.15
CA LEU A 89 -16.50 3.52 23.13
C LEU A 89 -16.34 4.11 24.53
N SER A 90 -15.11 4.35 25.00
CA SER A 90 -14.87 4.94 26.32
C SER A 90 -15.42 6.38 26.42
N MET A 91 -15.23 7.18 25.36
CA MET A 91 -15.77 8.55 25.31
C MET A 91 -17.30 8.57 25.38
N LEU A 92 -17.95 7.70 24.61
CA LEU A 92 -19.41 7.60 24.61
C LEU A 92 -19.94 7.11 25.99
N ARG A 93 -19.25 6.17 26.64
CA ARG A 93 -19.60 5.71 28.00
C ARG A 93 -19.47 6.83 29.04
N GLU A 94 -18.37 7.57 28.99
CA GLU A 94 -18.15 8.74 29.87
C GLU A 94 -19.24 9.79 29.65
N GLY A 95 -19.56 10.10 28.38
CA GLY A 95 -20.63 11.01 27.99
C GLY A 95 -22.02 10.54 28.46
N SER A 96 -22.31 9.24 28.36
CA SER A 96 -23.56 8.65 28.86
C SER A 96 -23.70 8.77 30.38
N ALA A 97 -22.64 8.44 31.12
CA ALA A 97 -22.60 8.56 32.55
C ALA A 97 -22.81 10.00 33.03
N ALA A 98 -22.35 11.00 32.27
CA ALA A 98 -22.53 12.42 32.52
C ALA A 98 -23.87 12.98 31.98
N GLY A 99 -24.72 12.18 31.33
CA GLY A 99 -25.95 12.66 30.70
C GLY A 99 -25.72 13.60 29.50
N ASN A 100 -24.50 13.57 28.93
CA ASN A 100 -24.01 14.49 27.90
C ASN A 100 -24.15 13.97 26.46
N LEU A 101 -24.73 12.78 26.21
CA LEU A 101 -24.91 12.28 24.85
C LEU A 101 -26.13 12.90 24.16
N THR A 102 -25.97 13.16 22.86
CA THR A 102 -27.09 13.40 21.95
C THR A 102 -27.85 12.08 21.70
N GLU A 103 -29.00 12.15 21.01
CA GLU A 103 -29.73 10.95 20.58
C GLU A 103 -28.86 10.05 19.70
N TYR A 104 -28.14 10.65 18.73
CA TYR A 104 -27.23 9.89 17.86
C TYR A 104 -26.04 9.30 18.68
N GLY A 105 -25.46 10.05 19.61
CA GLY A 105 -24.42 9.55 20.50
C GLY A 105 -24.88 8.35 21.32
N GLN A 106 -26.11 8.36 21.83
CA GLN A 106 -26.68 7.25 22.58
C GLN A 106 -26.92 6.01 21.68
N LYS A 107 -27.43 6.22 20.45
CA LYS A 107 -27.59 5.15 19.44
C LYS A 107 -26.24 4.51 19.11
N LEU A 108 -25.22 5.33 18.81
CA LEU A 108 -23.89 4.84 18.47
C LEU A 108 -23.23 4.08 19.62
N LEU A 109 -23.42 4.54 20.87
CA LEU A 109 -22.95 3.81 22.05
C LEU A 109 -23.52 2.39 22.07
N GLY A 110 -24.84 2.23 21.92
CA GLY A 110 -25.48 0.92 21.90
C GLY A 110 -24.98 0.00 20.80
N GLN A 111 -24.80 0.54 19.60
CA GLN A 111 -24.26 -0.21 18.46
C GLN A 111 -22.80 -0.63 18.69
N LEU A 112 -21.95 0.28 19.18
CA LEU A 112 -20.54 -0.01 19.42
C LEU A 112 -20.34 -0.99 20.58
N GLU A 113 -21.19 -0.94 21.61
CA GLU A 113 -21.20 -1.93 22.68
C GLU A 113 -21.59 -3.33 22.18
N ALA A 114 -22.61 -3.39 21.33
CA ALA A 114 -23.03 -4.65 20.71
C ALA A 114 -21.93 -5.25 19.82
N PHE A 115 -21.33 -4.42 18.97
CA PHE A 115 -20.20 -4.80 18.12
C PHE A 115 -19.01 -5.29 18.94
N TRP A 116 -18.63 -4.58 20.01
CA TRP A 116 -17.45 -4.88 20.81
C TRP A 116 -17.53 -6.21 21.58
N LYS A 117 -18.72 -6.71 21.88
CA LYS A 117 -18.88 -8.02 22.53
C LYS A 117 -18.13 -9.13 21.83
N GLU A 118 -18.17 -9.15 20.48
CA GLU A 118 -17.45 -10.11 19.66
C GLU A 118 -16.22 -9.50 18.99
N GLY A 119 -16.27 -8.23 18.59
CA GLY A 119 -15.21 -7.52 17.87
C GLY A 119 -13.88 -7.51 18.60
N GLN A 120 -13.87 -7.53 19.95
CA GLN A 120 -12.65 -7.61 20.76
C GLN A 120 -11.80 -8.85 20.47
N TYR A 121 -12.42 -9.94 20.04
CA TYR A 121 -11.74 -11.19 19.68
C TYR A 121 -11.33 -11.27 18.21
N LYS A 122 -11.80 -10.32 17.40
CA LYS A 122 -11.57 -10.27 15.95
C LYS A 122 -10.50 -9.21 15.56
N VAL A 123 -9.89 -8.51 16.53
CA VAL A 123 -8.92 -7.43 16.28
C VAL A 123 -7.75 -7.94 15.44
N GLY A 124 -7.59 -7.37 14.23
CA GLY A 124 -6.54 -7.70 13.29
C GLY A 124 -6.80 -8.95 12.43
N ASP A 125 -7.93 -9.63 12.60
CA ASP A 125 -8.29 -10.82 11.84
C ASP A 125 -8.70 -10.45 10.40
N LEU A 126 -8.32 -11.31 9.46
CA LEU A 126 -8.75 -11.21 8.07
C LEU A 126 -10.27 -11.44 7.97
N THR A 127 -10.96 -10.58 7.23
CA THR A 127 -12.39 -10.79 6.93
C THR A 127 -12.59 -11.75 5.75
N PRO A 128 -13.82 -12.30 5.55
CA PRO A 128 -14.15 -13.05 4.33
C PRO A 128 -13.88 -12.26 3.04
N ALA A 129 -14.09 -10.92 3.07
CA ALA A 129 -13.75 -10.05 1.96
C ALA A 129 -12.24 -10.09 1.65
N GLY A 130 -11.39 -10.04 2.68
CA GLY A 130 -9.93 -10.13 2.52
C GLY A 130 -9.47 -11.45 1.93
N TRP A 131 -10.07 -12.56 2.33
CA TRP A 131 -9.83 -13.87 1.73
C TRP A 131 -10.18 -13.88 0.24
N ASN A 132 -11.36 -13.38 -0.12
CA ASN A 132 -11.86 -13.35 -1.49
C ASN A 132 -11.04 -12.43 -2.39
N GLN A 133 -10.52 -11.30 -1.87
CA GLN A 133 -9.63 -10.39 -2.59
C GLN A 133 -8.37 -11.13 -3.07
N HIS A 134 -7.70 -11.88 -2.18
CA HIS A 134 -6.50 -12.63 -2.55
C HIS A 134 -6.79 -13.79 -3.49
N ALA A 135 -7.91 -14.48 -3.31
CA ALA A 135 -8.35 -15.50 -4.26
C ALA A 135 -8.59 -14.91 -5.66
N TRP A 136 -9.19 -13.73 -5.75
CA TRP A 136 -9.43 -13.04 -7.02
C TRP A 136 -8.13 -12.60 -7.69
N ILE A 137 -7.19 -11.97 -6.93
CA ILE A 137 -5.89 -11.52 -7.46
C ILE A 137 -5.10 -12.70 -8.01
N ALA A 138 -5.08 -13.83 -7.29
CA ALA A 138 -4.39 -15.04 -7.73
C ALA A 138 -4.96 -15.59 -9.04
N ARG A 139 -6.29 -15.69 -9.17
CA ARG A 139 -6.94 -16.15 -10.41
C ARG A 139 -6.63 -15.23 -11.58
N THR A 140 -6.72 -13.91 -11.35
CA THR A 140 -6.42 -12.90 -12.38
C THR A 140 -4.96 -12.97 -12.81
N MET A 141 -4.03 -13.16 -11.87
CA MET A 141 -2.60 -13.31 -12.17
C MET A 141 -2.33 -14.56 -13.03
N VAL A 142 -2.90 -15.71 -12.68
CA VAL A 142 -2.75 -16.95 -13.47
C VAL A 142 -3.34 -16.78 -14.88
N ALA A 143 -4.54 -16.19 -14.98
CA ALA A 143 -5.20 -15.95 -16.27
C ALA A 143 -4.42 -14.97 -17.15
N SER A 144 -3.82 -13.93 -16.58
CA SER A 144 -3.06 -12.92 -17.31
C SER A 144 -1.68 -13.41 -17.75
N PHE A 145 -1.05 -14.33 -17.00
CA PHE A 145 0.34 -14.76 -17.22
C PHE A 145 0.49 -16.29 -17.23
N PRO A 146 -0.24 -17.04 -18.06
CA PRO A 146 -0.30 -18.50 -18.00
C PRO A 146 1.06 -19.18 -18.23
N ASP A 147 1.98 -18.58 -18.96
CA ASP A 147 3.34 -19.14 -19.19
C ASP A 147 4.19 -19.13 -17.91
N ALA A 148 3.90 -18.26 -16.92
CA ALA A 148 4.55 -18.26 -15.62
C ALA A 148 4.06 -19.41 -14.72
N PHE A 149 2.86 -19.95 -14.99
CA PHE A 149 2.21 -21.00 -14.19
C PHE A 149 2.01 -22.33 -14.95
N LYS A 150 2.76 -22.53 -16.02
CA LYS A 150 2.71 -23.77 -16.79
C LYS A 150 3.23 -24.98 -16.01
N ALA A 151 3.09 -26.17 -16.59
CA ALA A 151 3.65 -27.40 -16.03
C ALA A 151 5.16 -27.27 -15.74
N GLY A 152 5.58 -27.63 -14.53
CA GLY A 152 6.95 -27.54 -14.04
C GLY A 152 7.35 -26.14 -13.56
N SER A 153 6.44 -25.17 -13.52
CA SER A 153 6.67 -23.87 -12.87
C SER A 153 6.73 -24.03 -11.35
N ARG A 154 7.55 -23.20 -10.71
CA ARG A 154 7.70 -23.17 -9.26
C ARG A 154 7.25 -21.81 -8.71
N VAL A 155 6.31 -21.85 -7.78
CA VAL A 155 5.82 -20.70 -7.01
C VAL A 155 6.31 -20.83 -5.58
N ASP A 156 7.14 -19.89 -5.13
CA ASP A 156 7.60 -19.77 -3.75
C ASP A 156 6.87 -18.59 -3.09
N ALA A 157 6.15 -18.86 -2.00
CA ALA A 157 5.38 -17.86 -1.29
C ALA A 157 5.84 -17.74 0.16
N SER A 158 6.06 -16.52 0.63
CA SER A 158 6.40 -16.24 2.02
C SER A 158 5.54 -15.13 2.60
N SER A 159 5.32 -15.16 3.91
CA SER A 159 4.56 -14.13 4.60
C SER A 159 5.24 -13.64 5.88
N SER A 160 4.86 -12.45 6.34
CA SER A 160 5.15 -11.99 7.69
C SER A 160 4.43 -12.87 8.71
N LEU A 161 4.87 -12.81 9.99
CA LEU A 161 4.31 -13.62 11.08
C LEU A 161 2.89 -13.19 11.52
N SER A 162 2.26 -12.24 10.87
CA SER A 162 0.90 -11.82 11.20
C SER A 162 -0.13 -12.78 10.62
N VAL A 163 -1.09 -13.23 11.44
CA VAL A 163 -2.14 -14.18 11.03
C VAL A 163 -2.84 -13.72 9.74
N ARG A 164 -3.23 -12.45 9.64
CA ARG A 164 -3.87 -11.91 8.43
C ARG A 164 -3.01 -12.01 7.16
N SER A 165 -1.68 -11.88 7.28
CA SER A 165 -0.77 -12.03 6.13
C SER A 165 -0.64 -13.50 5.74
N ILE A 166 -0.55 -14.40 6.71
CA ILE A 166 -0.51 -15.86 6.50
C ILE A 166 -1.80 -16.33 5.83
N MET A 167 -2.96 -15.89 6.32
CA MET A 167 -4.26 -16.23 5.73
C MET A 167 -4.43 -15.67 4.32
N SER A 168 -3.93 -14.46 4.05
CA SER A 168 -3.89 -13.87 2.70
C SER A 168 -3.04 -14.70 1.75
N MET A 169 -1.83 -15.09 2.16
CA MET A 169 -0.96 -16.01 1.43
C MET A 169 -1.65 -17.35 1.18
N SER A 170 -2.31 -17.92 2.19
CA SER A 170 -3.01 -19.21 2.08
C SER A 170 -4.11 -19.16 1.04
N SER A 171 -4.95 -18.10 1.04
CA SER A 171 -6.01 -17.92 0.03
C SER A 171 -5.43 -17.80 -1.38
N PHE A 172 -4.35 -17.04 -1.52
CA PHE A 172 -3.67 -16.82 -2.80
C PHE A 172 -3.09 -18.13 -3.35
N CYS A 173 -2.32 -18.85 -2.53
CA CYS A 173 -1.68 -20.12 -2.90
C CYS A 173 -2.70 -21.22 -3.21
N ALA A 174 -3.77 -21.33 -2.44
CA ALA A 174 -4.87 -22.28 -2.71
C ALA A 174 -5.54 -21.99 -4.05
N SER A 175 -5.70 -20.71 -4.40
CA SER A 175 -6.25 -20.30 -5.69
C SER A 175 -5.30 -20.59 -6.85
N ILE A 176 -3.99 -20.33 -6.72
CA ILE A 176 -3.03 -20.74 -7.75
C ILE A 176 -3.03 -22.26 -7.94
N ALA A 177 -3.00 -23.03 -6.87
CA ALA A 177 -2.99 -24.50 -6.95
C ALA A 177 -4.23 -25.06 -7.67
N ARG A 178 -5.38 -24.39 -7.55
CA ARG A 178 -6.61 -24.74 -8.25
C ARG A 178 -6.58 -24.35 -9.72
N GLU A 179 -6.16 -23.12 -10.04
CA GLU A 179 -6.16 -22.58 -11.42
C GLU A 179 -4.99 -23.11 -12.26
N ALA A 180 -3.88 -23.47 -11.62
CA ALA A 180 -2.68 -23.99 -12.26
C ALA A 180 -2.17 -25.28 -11.59
N PRO A 181 -2.91 -26.40 -11.65
CA PRO A 181 -2.62 -27.61 -10.87
C PRO A 181 -1.32 -28.33 -11.25
N LYS A 182 -0.67 -27.93 -12.34
CA LYS A 182 0.62 -28.47 -12.80
C LYS A 182 1.82 -27.61 -12.36
N ALA A 183 1.58 -26.48 -11.71
CA ALA A 183 2.61 -25.69 -11.06
C ALA A 183 2.84 -26.21 -9.62
N SER A 184 4.08 -26.19 -9.15
CA SER A 184 4.40 -26.54 -7.77
C SER A 184 4.35 -25.31 -6.89
N VAL A 185 3.51 -25.31 -5.85
CA VAL A 185 3.35 -24.17 -4.92
C VAL A 185 3.95 -24.55 -3.57
N TYR A 186 4.88 -23.73 -3.09
CA TYR A 186 5.53 -23.85 -1.78
C TYR A 186 5.22 -22.61 -0.97
N ALA A 187 4.60 -22.77 0.20
CA ALA A 187 4.27 -21.68 1.09
C ALA A 187 4.99 -21.87 2.43
N HIS A 188 5.64 -20.83 2.91
CA HIS A 188 6.34 -20.84 4.18
C HIS A 188 6.20 -19.51 4.92
N THR A 189 6.43 -19.53 6.22
CA THR A 189 6.53 -18.34 7.06
C THR A 189 7.41 -18.68 8.27
N GLY A 190 8.30 -17.77 8.61
CA GLY A 190 9.23 -17.96 9.71
C GLY A 190 10.06 -16.71 9.98
N THR A 191 10.96 -16.82 10.96
CA THR A 191 11.80 -15.69 11.36
C THR A 191 12.70 -15.21 10.20
N LEU A 192 13.17 -16.12 9.35
CA LEU A 192 14.01 -15.77 8.19
C LEU A 192 13.22 -15.06 7.08
N ASP A 193 11.90 -15.30 6.98
CA ASP A 193 11.05 -14.66 5.97
C ASP A 193 10.73 -13.19 6.30
N ILE A 194 10.97 -12.79 7.55
CA ILE A 194 10.72 -11.42 8.00
C ILE A 194 11.53 -10.42 7.16
N GLN A 195 12.77 -10.75 6.81
CA GLN A 195 13.64 -9.88 6.00
C GLN A 195 13.01 -9.50 4.65
N ALA A 196 12.30 -10.42 4.02
CA ALA A 196 11.69 -10.24 2.71
C ALA A 196 10.20 -9.79 2.79
N THR A 197 9.58 -9.80 3.98
CA THR A 197 8.14 -9.55 4.13
C THR A 197 7.78 -8.42 5.11
N ARG A 198 8.60 -8.23 6.16
CA ARG A 198 8.42 -7.15 7.16
C ARG A 198 9.76 -6.88 7.87
N PRO A 199 10.77 -6.32 7.20
CA PRO A 199 12.14 -6.19 7.72
C PRO A 199 12.26 -5.31 8.96
N ASN A 200 11.32 -4.42 9.22
CA ASN A 200 11.25 -3.57 10.40
C ASN A 200 10.66 -4.26 11.66
N MET A 201 10.34 -5.54 11.60
CA MET A 201 9.82 -6.29 12.74
C MET A 201 10.95 -6.59 13.76
N GLY A 202 10.70 -6.35 15.05
CA GLY A 202 11.69 -6.50 16.12
C GLY A 202 12.30 -7.93 16.31
N LYS A 203 11.73 -8.92 15.62
CA LYS A 203 12.24 -10.31 15.60
C LYS A 203 13.14 -10.59 14.39
N ASN A 204 13.40 -9.60 13.53
CA ASN A 204 14.23 -9.78 12.35
C ASN A 204 15.71 -9.89 12.75
N PRO A 205 16.38 -11.05 12.54
CA PRO A 205 17.80 -11.22 12.87
C PRO A 205 18.74 -10.43 11.94
N PHE A 206 18.23 -9.97 10.78
CA PHE A 206 18.95 -9.19 9.78
C PHE A 206 18.46 -7.74 9.73
N ALA A 207 17.82 -7.26 10.81
CA ALA A 207 17.30 -5.90 10.86
C ALA A 207 18.42 -4.88 10.58
N TYR A 208 18.08 -3.89 9.75
CA TYR A 208 18.96 -2.75 9.52
C TYR A 208 19.19 -1.98 10.84
N THR A 209 20.47 -1.79 11.20
CA THR A 209 20.89 -1.13 12.43
C THR A 209 21.52 0.25 12.21
N GLY A 210 21.63 0.69 10.96
CA GLY A 210 22.16 2.00 10.60
C GLY A 210 21.18 3.15 10.84
N PRO A 211 21.58 4.39 10.47
CA PRO A 211 20.73 5.56 10.60
C PRO A 211 19.42 5.41 9.82
N LYS A 212 18.32 5.85 10.42
CA LYS A 212 17.02 5.94 9.74
C LYS A 212 16.88 7.32 9.11
N LEU A 213 16.06 7.41 8.07
CA LEU A 213 15.69 8.70 7.50
C LEU A 213 14.93 9.53 8.52
N GLU A 214 15.27 10.82 8.58
CA GLU A 214 14.52 11.77 9.37
C GLU A 214 13.30 12.27 8.57
N PHE A 215 12.22 12.52 9.28
CA PHE A 215 11.00 13.06 8.69
C PHE A 215 11.29 14.48 8.14
N PRO A 216 10.95 14.78 6.87
CA PRO A 216 11.45 15.99 6.20
C PRO A 216 10.72 17.28 6.57
N TYR A 217 9.60 17.22 7.30
CA TYR A 217 8.82 18.41 7.64
C TYR A 217 8.86 18.71 9.14
N PRO A 218 8.90 20.01 9.55
CA PRO A 218 8.99 20.40 10.95
C PRO A 218 7.67 20.23 11.72
N GLU A 219 6.53 20.26 11.02
CA GLU A 219 5.22 20.16 11.61
C GLU A 219 4.92 18.73 12.06
N ASN A 220 4.45 18.53 13.31
CA ASN A 220 3.99 17.22 13.77
C ASN A 220 2.54 16.96 13.34
N SER A 221 2.09 15.70 13.45
CA SER A 221 0.77 15.29 12.98
C SER A 221 -0.39 15.95 13.71
N GLU A 222 -0.25 16.24 15.00
CA GLU A 222 -1.28 16.94 15.78
C GLU A 222 -1.43 18.39 15.32
N ALA A 223 -0.30 19.11 15.12
CA ALA A 223 -0.33 20.47 14.60
C ALA A 223 -0.93 20.51 13.18
N PHE A 224 -0.54 19.56 12.33
CA PHE A 224 -1.11 19.42 10.99
C PHE A 224 -2.63 19.19 11.05
N PHE A 225 -3.10 18.27 11.91
CA PHE A 225 -4.51 18.01 12.11
C PHE A 225 -5.27 19.26 12.59
N LEU A 226 -4.80 19.94 13.64
CA LEU A 226 -5.48 21.12 14.18
C LEU A 226 -5.59 22.26 13.16
N ARG A 227 -4.60 22.41 12.31
CA ARG A 227 -4.59 23.39 11.23
C ARG A 227 -5.54 23.01 10.08
N LYS A 228 -5.61 21.73 9.73
CA LYS A 228 -6.46 21.24 8.62
C LYS A 228 -7.91 21.08 9.03
N PHE A 229 -8.19 20.76 10.30
CA PHE A 229 -9.50 20.41 10.79
C PHE A 229 -9.91 21.20 12.06
N PRO A 230 -9.87 22.56 12.04
CA PRO A 230 -10.22 23.38 13.20
C PRO A 230 -11.70 23.24 13.63
N GLN A 231 -12.58 22.79 12.72
CA GLN A 231 -14.01 22.56 12.96
C GLN A 231 -14.33 21.24 13.69
N TYR A 232 -13.34 20.49 14.16
CA TYR A 232 -13.57 19.22 14.87
C TYR A 232 -14.58 19.30 16.03
N PRO A 233 -14.78 20.43 16.76
CA PRO A 233 -15.80 20.52 17.81
C PRO A 233 -17.22 20.35 17.28
N GLU A 234 -17.50 20.75 16.02
CA GLU A 234 -18.82 20.59 15.40
C GLU A 234 -19.16 19.10 15.21
N VAL A 235 -18.18 18.29 14.85
CA VAL A 235 -18.33 16.82 14.73
C VAL A 235 -18.61 16.20 16.10
N LEU A 236 -17.90 16.64 17.14
CA LEU A 236 -18.15 16.18 18.51
C LEU A 236 -19.54 16.58 19.00
N GLY A 237 -20.05 17.74 18.57
CA GLY A 237 -21.44 18.20 18.84
C GLY A 237 -22.53 17.30 18.28
N ARG A 238 -22.22 16.42 17.30
CA ARG A 238 -23.16 15.38 16.81
C ARG A 238 -23.32 14.25 17.84
N LEU A 239 -22.30 13.99 18.64
CA LEU A 239 -22.27 12.92 19.66
C LEU A 239 -22.60 13.42 21.06
N PHE A 240 -22.20 14.67 21.39
CA PHE A 240 -22.25 15.24 22.74
C PHE A 240 -23.03 16.56 22.74
N LYS A 241 -23.88 16.76 23.77
CA LYS A 241 -24.62 18.01 23.96
C LYS A 241 -23.68 19.18 24.29
N ASP A 242 -22.65 18.91 25.07
CA ASP A 242 -21.54 19.82 25.37
C ASP A 242 -20.22 19.15 24.90
N PRO A 243 -19.70 19.52 23.73
CA PRO A 243 -18.47 18.96 23.20
C PRO A 243 -17.20 19.46 23.92
N SER A 244 -17.29 20.54 24.70
CA SER A 244 -16.12 21.14 25.39
C SER A 244 -15.53 20.23 26.47
N VAL A 245 -16.33 19.32 27.02
CA VAL A 245 -15.94 18.42 28.13
C VAL A 245 -15.85 16.95 27.72
N CYS A 246 -16.02 16.62 26.41
CA CYS A 246 -16.16 15.24 26.00
C CYS A 246 -14.82 14.47 25.78
N LEU A 247 -13.69 15.18 25.68
CA LEU A 247 -12.41 14.55 25.36
C LEU A 247 -11.80 13.76 26.54
N GLY A 248 -12.19 14.02 27.76
CA GLY A 248 -11.72 13.29 28.95
C GLY A 248 -10.18 13.29 29.11
N GLY A 249 -9.53 14.41 28.77
CA GLY A 249 -8.06 14.54 28.79
C GLY A 249 -7.31 13.95 27.60
N ARG A 250 -8.02 13.42 26.60
CA ARG A 250 -7.42 12.93 25.32
C ARG A 250 -7.16 14.12 24.40
N SER A 251 -6.15 14.01 23.52
CA SER A 251 -5.98 15.01 22.45
C SER A 251 -7.09 14.84 21.40
N ALA A 252 -7.51 15.95 20.78
CA ALA A 252 -8.45 15.91 19.67
C ALA A 252 -7.88 15.09 18.50
N TYR A 253 -6.58 15.21 18.24
CA TYR A 253 -5.90 14.42 17.21
C TYR A 253 -6.05 12.91 17.44
N ASP A 254 -5.75 12.41 18.64
CA ASP A 254 -5.89 10.97 18.94
C ASP A 254 -7.31 10.48 18.74
N VAL A 255 -8.28 11.26 19.20
CA VAL A 255 -9.70 10.91 19.08
C VAL A 255 -10.10 10.83 17.60
N PHE A 256 -9.77 11.84 16.80
CA PHE A 256 -10.14 11.86 15.38
C PHE A 256 -9.35 10.88 14.52
N PHE A 257 -8.13 10.58 14.90
CA PHE A 257 -7.37 9.49 14.27
C PHE A 257 -8.11 8.15 14.38
N TYR A 258 -8.60 7.80 15.59
CA TYR A 258 -9.35 6.56 15.78
C TYR A 258 -10.78 6.61 15.25
N LEU A 259 -11.44 7.77 15.25
CA LEU A 259 -12.75 7.95 14.59
C LEU A 259 -12.63 7.80 13.08
N TYR A 260 -11.61 8.39 12.47
CA TYR A 260 -11.33 8.20 11.04
C TYR A 260 -11.11 6.72 10.71
N MET A 261 -10.25 6.03 11.47
CA MET A 261 -10.00 4.61 11.29
C MET A 261 -11.26 3.75 11.50
N LEU A 262 -12.14 4.13 12.43
CA LEU A 262 -13.40 3.43 12.65
C LEU A 262 -14.30 3.55 11.42
N VAL A 263 -14.49 4.76 10.89
CA VAL A 263 -15.31 5.02 9.70
C VAL A 263 -14.72 4.33 8.46
N ALA A 264 -13.42 4.52 8.21
CA ALA A 264 -12.72 3.94 7.06
C ALA A 264 -12.75 2.40 7.09
N GLY A 265 -12.58 1.82 8.28
CA GLY A 265 -12.51 0.37 8.49
C GLY A 265 -13.83 -0.36 8.23
N MET A 266 -14.99 0.35 8.29
CA MET A 266 -16.30 -0.28 8.05
C MET A 266 -16.42 -0.91 6.65
N ASN A 267 -15.66 -0.44 5.68
CA ASN A 267 -15.63 -1.04 4.34
C ASN A 267 -15.12 -2.50 4.34
N SER A 268 -14.30 -2.86 5.31
CA SER A 268 -13.74 -4.21 5.46
C SER A 268 -14.63 -5.16 6.27
N ILE A 269 -15.61 -4.62 7.02
CA ILE A 269 -16.50 -5.38 7.91
C ILE A 269 -17.68 -5.94 7.10
N PRO A 270 -18.15 -7.17 7.38
CA PRO A 270 -19.38 -7.70 6.79
C PRO A 270 -20.56 -6.73 6.96
N PRO A 271 -21.42 -6.54 5.93
CA PRO A 271 -22.48 -5.53 5.97
C PRO A 271 -23.39 -5.63 7.20
N GLU A 272 -23.69 -6.83 7.65
CA GLU A 272 -24.55 -7.13 8.82
C GLU A 272 -23.92 -6.76 10.16
N GLU A 273 -22.59 -6.57 10.20
CA GLU A 273 -21.85 -6.18 11.42
C GLU A 273 -21.53 -4.67 11.43
N ARG A 274 -21.86 -3.91 10.36
CA ARG A 274 -21.44 -2.50 10.24
C ARG A 274 -22.18 -1.59 11.21
N LEU A 275 -21.44 -0.62 11.73
CA LEU A 275 -22.00 0.49 12.50
C LEU A 275 -22.61 1.53 11.55
N ASP A 276 -23.66 2.20 11.99
CA ASP A 276 -24.25 3.36 11.30
C ASP A 276 -23.44 4.62 11.63
N LEU A 277 -22.43 4.90 10.80
CA LEU A 277 -21.50 6.02 10.98
C LEU A 277 -21.74 7.16 9.97
N ASP A 278 -22.74 7.05 9.08
CA ASP A 278 -23.00 8.06 8.06
C ASP A 278 -23.32 9.46 8.66
N PRO A 279 -24.06 9.57 9.79
CA PRO A 279 -24.28 10.87 10.41
C PRO A 279 -23.07 11.49 11.08
N LEU A 280 -21.99 10.72 11.31
CA LEU A 280 -20.82 11.17 12.08
C LEU A 280 -19.97 12.18 11.32
N LEU A 281 -19.69 11.91 10.03
CA LEU A 281 -18.80 12.71 9.18
C LEU A 281 -19.48 13.00 7.83
N THR A 282 -19.43 14.25 7.39
CA THR A 282 -19.70 14.60 6.00
C THR A 282 -18.58 14.08 5.09
N ASP A 283 -18.82 14.04 3.79
CA ASP A 283 -17.81 13.61 2.82
C ASP A 283 -16.60 14.55 2.80
N GLU A 284 -16.81 15.87 2.96
CA GLU A 284 -15.74 16.86 3.05
C GLU A 284 -14.90 16.65 4.32
N GLU A 285 -15.52 16.47 5.49
CA GLU A 285 -14.81 16.20 6.75
C GLU A 285 -14.03 14.90 6.68
N PHE A 286 -14.59 13.87 6.08
CA PHE A 286 -13.91 12.59 5.91
C PHE A 286 -12.70 12.70 4.97
N ALA A 287 -12.82 13.50 3.89
CA ALA A 287 -11.72 13.79 2.99
C ALA A 287 -10.59 14.59 3.67
N ILE A 288 -10.93 15.55 4.54
CA ILE A 288 -9.93 16.29 5.33
C ILE A 288 -9.21 15.35 6.30
N LEU A 289 -9.95 14.49 7.00
CA LEU A 289 -9.37 13.51 7.91
C LEU A 289 -8.48 12.49 7.17
N TRP A 290 -8.85 12.10 5.94
CA TRP A 290 -7.95 11.31 5.07
C TRP A 290 -6.63 12.04 4.82
N GLU A 291 -6.65 13.33 4.55
CA GLU A 291 -5.41 14.09 4.32
C GLU A 291 -4.52 14.14 5.57
N THR A 292 -5.12 14.24 6.76
CA THR A 292 -4.38 14.19 8.03
C THR A 292 -3.80 12.79 8.31
N ASP A 293 -4.57 11.71 8.05
CA ASP A 293 -4.07 10.34 8.14
C ASP A 293 -2.94 10.09 7.12
N ASN A 294 -3.10 10.59 5.88
CA ASN A 294 -2.07 10.47 4.84
C ASN A 294 -0.74 11.10 5.28
N TYR A 295 -0.78 12.26 5.92
CA TYR A 295 0.38 12.92 6.49
C TYR A 295 1.04 12.09 7.60
N GLU A 296 0.25 11.55 8.54
CA GLU A 296 0.73 10.68 9.61
C GLU A 296 1.36 9.41 9.03
N ARG A 297 0.73 8.78 8.00
CA ARG A 297 1.30 7.59 7.36
C ARG A 297 2.62 7.86 6.67
N PHE A 298 2.77 9.01 6.01
CA PHE A 298 4.07 9.38 5.46
C PHE A 298 5.11 9.55 6.57
N ARG A 299 4.76 10.23 7.65
CA ARG A 299 5.63 10.44 8.81
C ARG A 299 6.10 9.11 9.41
N GLU A 300 5.18 8.15 9.53
CA GLU A 300 5.48 6.82 10.06
C GLU A 300 6.30 5.98 9.08
N TYR A 301 5.98 6.00 7.76
CA TYR A 301 6.48 5.03 6.79
C TYR A 301 7.76 5.48 6.09
N TYR A 302 8.00 6.77 5.94
CA TYR A 302 9.20 7.30 5.29
C TYR A 302 10.50 6.79 5.95
N PRO A 303 10.65 6.77 7.28
CA PRO A 303 11.82 6.19 7.93
C PRO A 303 12.02 4.69 7.65
N TYR A 304 10.97 3.95 7.29
CA TYR A 304 11.08 2.52 6.97
C TYR A 304 11.67 2.26 5.59
N CYS A 305 11.75 3.25 4.71
CA CYS A 305 12.38 3.10 3.40
C CYS A 305 13.81 2.55 3.53
N THR A 306 14.59 3.00 4.52
CA THR A 306 15.93 2.47 4.79
C THR A 306 15.92 0.95 5.00
N THR A 307 15.03 0.48 5.88
CA THR A 307 14.93 -0.95 6.21
C THR A 307 14.32 -1.77 5.05
N CYS A 308 13.33 -1.22 4.35
CA CYS A 308 12.61 -1.91 3.28
C CYS A 308 13.43 -2.01 1.98
N SER A 309 14.52 -1.26 1.83
CA SER A 309 15.44 -1.35 0.68
C SER A 309 15.94 -2.78 0.46
N SER A 310 16.15 -3.56 1.53
CA SER A 310 16.54 -4.97 1.45
C SER A 310 15.56 -5.87 0.69
N ILE A 311 14.28 -5.52 0.67
CA ILE A 311 13.26 -6.27 -0.09
C ILE A 311 13.45 -6.04 -1.59
N VAL A 312 13.79 -4.81 -1.99
CA VAL A 312 14.07 -4.48 -3.41
C VAL A 312 15.29 -5.26 -3.89
N ASP A 313 16.34 -5.32 -3.06
CA ASP A 313 17.56 -6.10 -3.37
C ASP A 313 17.27 -7.61 -3.47
N ASP A 314 16.45 -8.17 -2.57
CA ASP A 314 16.03 -9.58 -2.62
C ASP A 314 15.18 -9.87 -3.85
N MET A 315 14.24 -8.96 -4.22
CA MET A 315 13.45 -9.11 -5.44
C MET A 315 14.33 -9.10 -6.69
N ALA A 316 15.31 -8.21 -6.76
CA ALA A 316 16.24 -8.12 -7.88
C ALA A 316 17.15 -9.36 -7.97
N ALA A 317 17.72 -9.81 -6.86
CA ALA A 317 18.59 -10.99 -6.82
C ALA A 317 17.84 -12.27 -7.23
N LYS A 318 16.60 -12.46 -6.75
CA LYS A 318 15.76 -13.60 -7.15
C LYS A 318 15.37 -13.53 -8.63
N ALA A 319 15.07 -12.35 -9.15
CA ALA A 319 14.81 -12.16 -10.59
C ALA A 319 16.01 -12.57 -11.43
N ASP A 320 17.23 -12.13 -11.07
CA ASP A 320 18.46 -12.52 -11.76
C ASP A 320 18.62 -14.05 -11.75
N ALA A 321 18.46 -14.71 -10.60
CA ALA A 321 18.59 -16.16 -10.48
C ALA A 321 17.54 -16.92 -11.34
N ARG A 322 16.28 -16.47 -11.35
CA ARG A 322 15.21 -17.04 -12.17
C ARG A 322 15.45 -16.88 -13.67
N LEU A 323 15.89 -15.70 -14.08
CA LEU A 323 16.22 -15.42 -15.49
C LEU A 323 17.43 -16.24 -15.95
N ALA A 324 18.47 -16.35 -15.15
CA ALA A 324 19.67 -17.14 -15.44
C ALA A 324 19.35 -18.64 -15.60
N SER A 325 18.57 -19.21 -14.66
CA SER A 325 18.14 -20.62 -14.73
C SER A 325 17.10 -20.88 -15.82
N GLY A 326 16.38 -19.85 -16.24
CA GLY A 326 15.22 -19.97 -17.13
C GLY A 326 14.02 -20.67 -16.51
N SER A 327 13.94 -20.71 -15.19
CA SER A 327 12.86 -21.33 -14.45
C SER A 327 11.63 -20.43 -14.47
N ALA A 328 10.49 -20.96 -14.93
CA ALA A 328 9.22 -20.27 -14.86
C ALA A 328 8.63 -20.35 -13.46
N GLY A 329 7.87 -19.32 -13.06
CA GLY A 329 7.18 -19.31 -11.77
C GLY A 329 6.94 -17.93 -11.18
N ALA A 330 6.81 -17.89 -9.85
CA ALA A 330 6.65 -16.65 -9.12
C ALA A 330 7.32 -16.72 -7.74
N ASP A 331 7.82 -15.59 -7.26
CA ASP A 331 8.22 -15.38 -5.87
C ASP A 331 7.25 -14.37 -5.23
N LEU A 332 6.41 -14.87 -4.32
CA LEU A 332 5.30 -14.14 -3.73
C LEU A 332 5.63 -13.77 -2.29
N ARG A 333 5.45 -12.49 -1.95
CA ARG A 333 5.67 -11.97 -0.59
C ARG A 333 4.37 -11.35 -0.08
N PHE A 334 4.02 -11.66 1.18
CA PHE A 334 2.81 -11.16 1.82
C PHE A 334 3.14 -10.43 3.11
N GLY A 335 2.76 -9.16 3.18
CA GLY A 335 3.11 -8.31 4.30
C GLY A 335 2.06 -7.22 4.57
N HIS A 336 2.52 -5.97 4.65
CA HIS A 336 1.78 -4.86 5.23
C HIS A 336 1.84 -3.60 4.36
N ASP A 337 0.93 -2.66 4.66
CA ASP A 337 0.82 -1.35 4.05
C ASP A 337 2.08 -0.50 4.17
N HIS A 338 2.64 -0.38 5.39
CA HIS A 338 3.85 0.42 5.61
C HIS A 338 5.05 -0.07 4.78
N VAL A 339 5.21 -1.39 4.62
CA VAL A 339 6.26 -1.95 3.74
C VAL A 339 5.95 -1.65 2.28
N LEU A 340 4.71 -1.90 1.85
CA LEU A 340 4.32 -1.65 0.46
C LEU A 340 4.49 -0.17 0.09
N MET A 341 4.00 0.75 0.93
CA MET A 341 4.15 2.19 0.70
C MET A 341 5.63 2.61 0.68
N SER A 342 6.47 2.02 1.55
CA SER A 342 7.92 2.23 1.48
C SER A 342 8.51 1.73 0.15
N LEU A 343 8.06 0.56 -0.36
CA LEU A 343 8.50 0.08 -1.68
C LEU A 343 8.08 1.02 -2.81
N LEU A 344 6.86 1.59 -2.78
CA LEU A 344 6.43 2.58 -3.76
C LEU A 344 7.37 3.80 -3.76
N MET A 345 7.77 4.29 -2.58
CA MET A 345 8.70 5.42 -2.45
C MET A 345 10.11 5.07 -2.90
N ILE A 346 10.66 3.92 -2.46
CA ILE A 346 12.01 3.48 -2.83
C ILE A 346 12.13 3.31 -4.34
N MET A 347 11.19 2.59 -4.95
CA MET A 347 11.19 2.29 -6.39
C MET A 347 10.66 3.47 -7.23
N ASP A 348 10.21 4.55 -6.58
CA ASP A 348 9.60 5.73 -7.21
C ASP A 348 8.43 5.37 -8.14
N ILE A 349 7.54 4.50 -7.67
CA ILE A 349 6.44 4.02 -8.48
C ILE A 349 5.41 5.13 -8.67
N ASN A 350 5.15 5.50 -9.93
CA ASN A 350 4.25 6.57 -10.34
C ASN A 350 4.57 7.93 -9.68
N GLY A 351 5.85 8.19 -9.34
CA GLY A 351 6.29 9.44 -8.71
C GLY A 351 6.15 9.47 -7.18
N ALA A 352 5.86 8.31 -6.53
CA ALA A 352 5.73 8.24 -5.07
C ALA A 352 7.04 8.49 -4.31
N GLY A 353 8.18 8.43 -4.99
CA GLY A 353 9.51 8.68 -4.39
C GLY A 353 9.92 10.15 -4.37
N VAL A 354 9.10 11.05 -4.87
CA VAL A 354 9.32 12.48 -4.83
C VAL A 354 8.90 13.04 -3.47
N ILE A 355 9.81 13.76 -2.81
CA ILE A 355 9.53 14.45 -1.55
C ILE A 355 9.35 15.94 -1.88
N PRO A 356 8.12 16.46 -1.86
CA PRO A 356 7.86 17.87 -2.18
C PRO A 356 8.41 18.79 -1.08
N ALA A 357 8.68 20.05 -1.44
CA ALA A 357 9.17 21.05 -0.49
C ALA A 357 8.12 21.44 0.57
N SER A 358 6.84 21.32 0.23
CA SER A 358 5.72 21.61 1.11
C SER A 358 4.99 20.35 1.53
N ALA A 359 4.64 20.24 2.82
CA ALA A 359 3.77 19.19 3.34
C ALA A 359 2.38 19.20 2.69
N GLU A 360 1.90 20.36 2.23
CA GLU A 360 0.62 20.51 1.52
C GLU A 360 0.62 19.78 0.17
N ASP A 361 1.77 19.68 -0.49
CA ASP A 361 1.89 19.02 -1.79
C ASP A 361 2.11 17.52 -1.68
N LEU A 362 2.28 17.01 -0.45
CA LEU A 362 2.59 15.60 -0.20
C LEU A 362 1.58 14.66 -0.84
N VAL A 363 0.29 14.96 -0.76
CA VAL A 363 -0.79 14.12 -1.28
C VAL A 363 -0.72 13.87 -2.80
N TYR A 364 -0.03 14.75 -3.53
CA TYR A 364 0.15 14.60 -4.98
C TYR A 364 1.22 13.56 -5.35
N HIS A 365 2.06 13.17 -4.41
CA HIS A 365 3.13 12.20 -4.58
C HIS A 365 2.89 10.95 -3.73
N PHE A 366 2.85 11.09 -2.43
CA PHE A 366 2.51 10.02 -1.51
C PHE A 366 1.00 10.05 -1.20
N SER A 367 0.30 9.00 -1.58
CA SER A 367 -1.15 8.89 -1.33
C SER A 367 -1.52 7.49 -0.82
N THR A 368 -2.13 7.44 0.34
CA THR A 368 -2.67 6.20 0.94
C THR A 368 -3.77 5.56 0.08
N THR A 369 -4.34 6.31 -0.88
CA THR A 369 -5.27 5.76 -1.87
C THR A 369 -4.62 4.74 -2.81
N ASP A 370 -3.28 4.71 -2.93
CA ASP A 370 -2.57 3.74 -3.76
C ASP A 370 -2.47 2.36 -3.13
N SER A 371 -2.66 2.31 -1.80
CA SER A 371 -2.50 1.08 -1.04
C SER A 371 -3.82 0.64 -0.36
N PRO A 372 -4.90 0.33 -1.12
CA PRO A 372 -6.08 -0.31 -0.57
C PRO A 372 -5.74 -1.63 0.14
N MET A 373 -6.71 -2.23 0.84
CA MET A 373 -6.57 -3.61 1.30
C MET A 373 -6.22 -4.53 0.14
N ALA A 374 -5.40 -5.56 0.38
CA ALA A 374 -4.89 -6.50 -0.63
C ALA A 374 -4.07 -5.87 -1.77
N THR A 375 -3.61 -4.62 -1.64
CA THR A 375 -2.71 -4.01 -2.62
C THR A 375 -1.55 -4.94 -2.96
N ASN A 376 -1.21 -4.97 -4.23
CA ASN A 376 -0.11 -5.79 -4.71
C ASN A 376 0.72 -5.08 -5.78
N LEU A 377 2.03 -5.30 -5.68
CA LEU A 377 3.05 -4.86 -6.60
C LEU A 377 3.59 -6.09 -7.34
N GLN A 378 3.66 -6.04 -8.67
CA GLN A 378 4.14 -7.15 -9.49
C GLN A 378 5.16 -6.64 -10.51
N LEU A 379 6.35 -7.24 -10.51
CA LEU A 379 7.31 -7.14 -11.60
C LEU A 379 7.13 -8.39 -12.46
N VAL A 380 6.56 -8.24 -13.64
CA VAL A 380 6.28 -9.33 -14.58
C VAL A 380 7.40 -9.39 -15.61
N PHE A 381 8.13 -10.49 -15.64
CA PHE A 381 9.31 -10.67 -16.49
C PHE A 381 8.96 -11.44 -17.76
N TYR A 382 9.35 -10.88 -18.88
CA TYR A 382 9.14 -11.44 -20.21
C TYR A 382 10.46 -11.89 -20.80
N THR A 383 10.51 -13.14 -21.27
CA THR A 383 11.69 -13.70 -21.94
C THR A 383 11.37 -14.05 -23.39
N PRO A 384 12.38 -14.04 -24.29
CA PRO A 384 12.19 -14.49 -25.67
C PRO A 384 11.62 -15.91 -25.74
N LYS A 385 10.62 -16.14 -26.59
CA LYS A 385 10.06 -17.48 -26.87
C LYS A 385 11.12 -18.43 -27.45
N CYS A 386 12.08 -17.88 -28.16
CA CYS A 386 13.20 -18.63 -28.72
C CYS A 386 14.52 -18.06 -28.15
N ARG A 387 15.11 -18.77 -27.21
CA ARG A 387 16.40 -18.38 -26.59
C ARG A 387 17.56 -18.26 -27.58
N LYS A 388 17.54 -19.06 -28.66
CA LYS A 388 18.62 -19.06 -29.70
C LYS A 388 18.69 -17.74 -30.47
N ARG A 389 17.62 -16.96 -30.52
CA ARG A 389 17.59 -15.66 -31.21
C ARG A 389 18.17 -14.50 -30.40
N GLY A 390 18.52 -14.75 -29.14
CA GLY A 390 18.93 -13.70 -28.25
C GLY A 390 17.76 -12.76 -27.86
N GLY A 391 18.00 -11.79 -27.04
CA GLY A 391 17.07 -10.75 -26.61
C GLY A 391 17.15 -10.57 -25.11
N GLU A 392 17.21 -9.33 -24.68
CA GLU A 392 17.23 -8.96 -23.26
C GLU A 392 15.89 -9.28 -22.60
N PRO A 393 15.89 -9.77 -21.36
CA PRO A 393 14.66 -9.89 -20.59
C PRO A 393 13.99 -8.53 -20.41
N LEU A 394 12.67 -8.50 -20.61
CA LEU A 394 11.86 -7.31 -20.38
C LEU A 394 11.08 -7.46 -19.11
N VAL A 395 10.77 -6.33 -18.46
CA VAL A 395 9.92 -6.29 -17.27
C VAL A 395 8.80 -5.27 -17.46
N LYS A 396 7.61 -5.62 -17.00
CA LYS A 396 6.45 -4.73 -16.85
C LYS A 396 6.10 -4.62 -15.37
N LEU A 397 5.85 -3.40 -14.93
CA LEU A 397 5.44 -3.11 -13.56
C LEU A 397 3.93 -3.01 -13.47
N LEU A 398 3.33 -3.67 -12.47
CA LEU A 398 1.91 -3.54 -12.15
C LEU A 398 1.73 -3.14 -10.69
N LEU A 399 0.83 -2.21 -10.45
CA LEU A 399 0.31 -1.86 -9.12
C LEU A 399 -1.21 -2.06 -9.12
N ASN A 400 -1.71 -2.91 -8.24
CA ASN A 400 -3.14 -3.23 -8.16
C ASN A 400 -3.75 -3.76 -9.47
N GLY A 401 -2.94 -4.48 -10.27
CA GLY A 401 -3.35 -5.01 -11.56
C GLY A 401 -3.36 -3.99 -12.71
N GLU A 402 -2.96 -2.75 -12.48
CA GLU A 402 -2.79 -1.70 -13.49
C GLU A 402 -1.32 -1.50 -13.84
N GLU A 403 -1.04 -1.13 -15.09
CA GLU A 403 0.31 -0.82 -15.54
C GLU A 403 0.83 0.44 -14.85
N ALA A 404 2.01 0.34 -14.23
CA ALA A 404 2.67 1.39 -13.47
C ALA A 404 4.05 1.73 -14.04
N ARG A 405 4.69 2.78 -13.53
CA ARG A 405 5.98 3.27 -14.03
C ARG A 405 7.02 3.36 -12.91
N PHE A 406 8.29 3.17 -13.29
CA PHE A 406 9.44 3.49 -12.45
C PHE A 406 9.86 4.95 -12.70
N GLY A 407 9.37 5.88 -11.90
CA GLY A 407 9.71 7.29 -11.99
C GLY A 407 9.79 7.80 -13.43
N ASP A 408 10.96 8.34 -13.78
CA ASP A 408 11.31 8.83 -15.10
C ASP A 408 12.13 7.84 -15.97
N LEU A 409 12.29 6.57 -15.49
CA LEU A 409 13.01 5.55 -16.25
C LEU A 409 12.33 5.33 -17.62
N PRO A 410 13.07 5.45 -18.75
CA PRO A 410 12.49 5.28 -20.06
C PRO A 410 12.12 3.82 -20.36
N THR A 411 10.97 3.62 -20.98
CA THR A 411 10.57 2.33 -21.53
C THR A 411 11.21 2.06 -22.88
N VAL A 412 11.39 0.79 -23.23
CA VAL A 412 11.88 0.41 -24.56
C VAL A 412 10.75 0.30 -25.58
N GLN A 413 9.56 -0.14 -25.11
CA GLN A 413 8.36 -0.27 -25.94
C GLN A 413 7.12 -0.32 -25.04
N GLY A 414 6.20 0.62 -25.19
CA GLY A 414 4.99 0.68 -24.36
C GLY A 414 5.34 0.64 -22.86
N PRO A 415 4.73 -0.25 -22.04
CA PRO A 415 5.01 -0.33 -20.61
C PRO A 415 6.18 -1.27 -20.25
N TYR A 416 7.02 -1.63 -21.23
CA TYR A 416 8.11 -2.59 -21.05
C TYR A 416 9.45 -1.89 -20.92
N TYR A 417 10.25 -2.34 -19.96
CA TYR A 417 11.62 -1.89 -19.67
C TYR A 417 12.59 -3.03 -19.92
N ASN A 418 13.85 -2.74 -20.30
CA ASN A 418 14.91 -3.74 -20.18
C ASN A 418 15.18 -4.04 -18.71
N TRP A 419 15.36 -5.32 -18.38
CA TRP A 419 15.67 -5.67 -16.99
C TRP A 419 16.99 -5.08 -16.49
N VAL A 420 18.00 -5.01 -17.35
CA VAL A 420 19.30 -4.43 -16.98
C VAL A 420 19.17 -2.98 -16.55
N ASP A 421 18.32 -2.19 -17.21
CA ASP A 421 18.10 -0.79 -16.89
C ASP A 421 17.30 -0.63 -15.59
N VAL A 422 16.25 -1.44 -15.42
CA VAL A 422 15.47 -1.47 -14.17
C VAL A 422 16.35 -1.88 -12.99
N ARG A 423 17.21 -2.92 -13.17
CA ARG A 423 18.10 -3.39 -12.11
C ARG A 423 19.09 -2.31 -11.66
N ALA A 424 19.67 -1.58 -12.61
CA ALA A 424 20.55 -0.44 -12.32
C ALA A 424 19.79 0.71 -11.63
N TYR A 425 18.59 1.01 -12.11
CA TYR A 425 17.71 2.01 -11.50
C TYR A 425 17.35 1.64 -10.05
N LEU A 426 16.89 0.42 -9.80
CA LEU A 426 16.54 -0.05 -8.46
C LEU A 426 17.73 0.03 -7.50
N ARG A 427 18.93 -0.33 -7.96
CA ARG A 427 20.16 -0.21 -7.18
C ARG A 427 20.45 1.24 -6.80
N ALA A 428 20.41 2.15 -7.77
CA ALA A 428 20.59 3.57 -7.52
C ALA A 428 19.54 4.14 -6.54
N ARG A 429 18.29 3.68 -6.65
CA ARG A 429 17.21 4.08 -5.74
C ARG A 429 17.44 3.54 -4.31
N THR A 430 17.81 2.28 -4.13
CA THR A 430 18.10 1.74 -2.79
C THR A 430 19.28 2.45 -2.14
N ASP A 431 20.33 2.77 -2.90
CA ASP A 431 21.51 3.50 -2.40
C ASP A 431 21.14 4.90 -1.86
N LEU A 432 20.12 5.58 -2.43
CA LEU A 432 19.61 6.86 -1.91
C LEU A 432 19.05 6.75 -0.49
N PHE A 433 18.51 5.61 -0.10
CA PHE A 433 17.86 5.41 1.20
C PHE A 433 18.76 4.77 2.25
N VAL A 434 19.85 4.11 1.85
CA VAL A 434 20.77 3.39 2.75
C VAL A 434 22.06 4.19 3.01
N ASN A 435 22.54 4.95 2.04
CA ASN A 435 23.86 5.62 2.10
C ASN A 435 23.76 7.13 2.40
N ARG A 436 22.67 7.62 2.97
CA ARG A 436 22.51 9.03 3.37
C ARG A 436 23.06 9.33 4.74
#